data_c8496864fdf301e7fd4d0af2149a74ee
#
_entry.id   c8496864fdf301e7fd4d0af2149a74ee
#
_cell.length_a   1.000
_cell.length_b   1.000
_cell.length_c   1.000
_cell.angle_alpha   90.00
_cell.angle_beta   90.00
_cell.angle_gamma   90.00
#
_symmetry.space_group_name_H-M   'P 1'
#
loop_
_entity.id
_entity.type
_entity.pdbx_description
1 polymer ?
#
loop_
_entity_poly.entity_id
_entity_poly.type
_entity_poly.pdbx_seq_one_letter_code
_entity_poly.pdbx_strand_id
1 'polypeptide(L)'
;MKSKPKVFGYWVTTGLLAAAFLAAGAAELASNPAAVASTLALGYPAYFLTILGFWKVLGAPVLLVPGLPRLKEWAYAGIFFDLTGAAASHAFSGDPAAKIATPLVLLFIAAASWALRPPSRAWILDSTVSSTLPESTRALPPRGGVVANA
;
A
#
# COMPACT_ATOMS: atom_id res chain seq x y z
N MET A 1 -12.61 -2.05 -21.92
CA MET A 1 -13.61 -1.25 -21.19
C MET A 1 -13.36 -1.37 -19.69
N LYS A 2 -13.03 -0.26 -18.99
CA LYS A 2 -12.85 -0.27 -17.54
C LYS A 2 -14.22 -0.49 -16.91
N SER A 3 -14.40 -1.56 -16.13
CA SER A 3 -15.68 -1.79 -15.46
C SER A 3 -15.93 -0.66 -14.46
N LYS A 4 -16.97 0.14 -14.69
CA LYS A 4 -17.37 1.28 -13.82
C LYS A 4 -17.39 0.91 -12.32
N PRO A 5 -17.87 -0.30 -11.90
CA PRO A 5 -17.89 -0.68 -10.50
C PRO A 5 -16.49 -0.84 -9.87
N LYS A 6 -15.48 -1.30 -10.62
CA LYS A 6 -14.09 -1.41 -10.09
C LYS A 6 -13.49 -0.04 -9.80
N VAL A 7 -13.71 0.93 -10.69
CA VAL A 7 -13.22 2.31 -10.49
C VAL A 7 -13.92 2.97 -9.31
N PHE A 8 -15.23 2.77 -9.17
CA PHE A 8 -15.98 3.26 -8.02
C PHE A 8 -15.47 2.67 -6.71
N GLY A 9 -15.34 1.33 -6.63
CA GLY A 9 -14.79 0.64 -5.46
C GLY A 9 -13.38 1.12 -5.09
N TYR A 10 -12.52 1.34 -6.09
CA TYR A 10 -11.19 1.93 -5.88
C TYR A 10 -11.27 3.28 -5.19
N TRP A 11 -12.10 4.20 -5.70
CA TRP A 11 -12.18 5.55 -5.15
C TRP A 11 -12.79 5.59 -3.75
N VAL A 12 -13.79 4.75 -3.48
CA VAL A 12 -14.38 4.63 -2.13
C VAL A 12 -13.35 4.12 -1.14
N THR A 13 -12.69 3.00 -1.44
CA THR A 13 -11.69 2.42 -0.51
C THR A 13 -10.46 3.31 -0.34
N THR A 14 -9.98 3.94 -1.42
CA THR A 14 -8.84 4.87 -1.37
C THR A 14 -9.18 6.15 -0.60
N GLY A 15 -10.36 6.70 -0.81
CA GLY A 15 -10.83 7.89 -0.10
C GLY A 15 -11.00 7.65 1.40
N LEU A 16 -11.62 6.52 1.77
CA LEU A 16 -11.74 6.11 3.18
C LEU A 16 -10.37 5.92 3.85
N LEU A 17 -9.47 5.22 3.17
CA LEU A 17 -8.12 4.98 3.66
C LEU A 17 -7.34 6.28 3.85
N ALA A 18 -7.35 7.16 2.85
CA ALA A 18 -6.67 8.44 2.91
C ALA A 18 -7.23 9.33 4.03
N ALA A 19 -8.55 9.40 4.17
CA ALA A 19 -9.20 10.17 5.23
C ALA A 19 -8.86 9.63 6.62
N ALA A 20 -8.88 8.31 6.81
CA ALA A 20 -8.51 7.68 8.08
C ALA A 20 -7.06 7.98 8.46
N PHE A 21 -6.12 7.85 7.49
CA PHE A 21 -4.70 8.13 7.74
C PHE A 21 -4.42 9.62 7.97
N LEU A 22 -5.09 10.52 7.26
CA LEU A 22 -4.97 11.97 7.51
C LEU A 22 -5.49 12.35 8.89
N ALA A 23 -6.65 11.82 9.28
CA ALA A 23 -7.24 12.10 10.59
C ALA A 23 -6.36 11.55 11.72
N ALA A 24 -5.90 10.29 11.61
CA ALA A 24 -5.01 9.67 12.59
C ALA A 24 -3.67 10.42 12.65
N GLY A 25 -3.04 10.70 11.52
CA GLY A 25 -1.77 11.42 11.47
C GLY A 25 -1.86 12.83 12.01
N ALA A 26 -2.95 13.56 11.74
CA ALA A 26 -3.19 14.87 12.32
C ALA A 26 -3.35 14.81 13.85
N ALA A 27 -4.10 13.82 14.36
CA ALA A 27 -4.25 13.62 15.80
C ALA A 27 -2.92 13.26 16.49
N GLU A 28 -2.10 12.44 15.84
CA GLU A 28 -0.77 12.05 16.30
C GLU A 28 0.18 13.27 16.34
N LEU A 29 0.23 14.08 15.29
CA LEU A 29 1.05 15.30 15.23
C LEU A 29 0.58 16.38 16.23
N ALA A 30 -0.73 16.47 16.47
CA ALA A 30 -1.30 17.36 17.48
C ALA A 30 -1.12 16.84 18.93
N SER A 31 -0.45 15.69 19.10
CA SER A 31 -0.27 15.05 20.42
C SER A 31 -1.61 14.86 21.15
N ASN A 32 -2.62 14.37 20.42
CA ASN A 32 -3.95 14.13 21.00
C ASN A 32 -3.82 13.23 22.24
N PRO A 33 -4.41 13.60 23.40
CA PRO A 33 -4.22 12.88 24.65
C PRO A 33 -4.54 11.39 24.58
N ALA A 34 -5.57 11.01 23.81
CA ALA A 34 -5.94 9.59 23.64
C ALA A 34 -4.90 8.83 22.81
N ALA A 35 -4.33 9.45 21.78
CA ALA A 35 -3.26 8.86 20.97
C ALA A 35 -1.98 8.70 21.80
N VAL A 36 -1.61 9.72 22.58
CA VAL A 36 -0.46 9.67 23.50
C VAL A 36 -0.63 8.54 24.52
N ALA A 37 -1.79 8.49 25.21
CA ALA A 37 -2.06 7.46 26.20
C ALA A 37 -2.00 6.05 25.61
N SER A 38 -2.55 5.84 24.42
CA SER A 38 -2.50 4.54 23.73
C SER A 38 -1.06 4.15 23.39
N THR A 39 -0.27 5.07 22.88
CA THR A 39 1.13 4.81 22.48
C THR A 39 2.02 4.47 23.69
N LEU A 40 1.86 5.21 24.80
CA LEU A 40 2.57 4.93 26.04
C LEU A 40 2.15 3.59 26.65
N ALA A 41 0.86 3.25 26.58
CA ALA A 41 0.35 1.95 27.06
C ALA A 41 0.93 0.76 26.28
N LEU A 42 1.28 0.96 25.00
CA LEU A 42 1.96 -0.04 24.17
C LEU A 42 3.49 -0.10 24.42
N GLY A 43 4.03 0.75 25.30
CA GLY A 43 5.45 0.79 25.63
C GLY A 43 6.29 1.66 24.68
N TYR A 44 5.70 2.38 23.75
CA TYR A 44 6.42 3.29 22.86
C TYR A 44 6.61 4.67 23.48
N PRO A 45 7.72 5.35 23.22
CA PRO A 45 7.92 6.72 23.67
C PRO A 45 7.03 7.71 22.91
N ALA A 46 6.67 8.82 23.55
CA ALA A 46 5.74 9.81 22.97
C ALA A 46 6.20 10.40 21.62
N TYR A 47 7.52 10.56 21.39
CA TYR A 47 8.04 11.06 20.11
C TYR A 47 7.71 10.15 18.91
N PHE A 48 7.40 8.87 19.16
CA PHE A 48 7.04 7.91 18.13
C PHE A 48 5.76 8.34 17.38
N LEU A 49 4.82 9.00 18.09
CA LEU A 49 3.64 9.60 17.46
C LEU A 49 3.98 10.64 16.41
N THR A 50 4.98 11.47 16.66
CA THR A 50 5.40 12.49 15.70
C THR A 50 5.93 11.85 14.41
N ILE A 51 6.70 10.77 14.54
CA ILE A 51 7.21 10.00 13.40
C ILE A 51 6.06 9.38 12.60
N LEU A 52 5.15 8.68 13.28
CA LEU A 52 4.01 8.03 12.62
C LEU A 52 3.08 9.05 11.97
N GLY A 53 2.73 10.11 12.70
CA GLY A 53 1.86 11.17 12.21
C GLY A 53 2.42 11.88 10.98
N PHE A 54 3.72 12.17 10.98
CA PHE A 54 4.40 12.76 9.83
C PHE A 54 4.28 11.88 8.58
N TRP A 55 4.59 10.60 8.68
CA TRP A 55 4.52 9.69 7.55
C TRP A 55 3.08 9.45 7.08
N LYS A 56 2.10 9.41 8.00
CA LYS A 56 0.68 9.28 7.66
C LYS A 56 0.17 10.49 6.87
N VAL A 57 0.46 11.70 7.34
CA VAL A 57 0.04 12.94 6.67
C VAL A 57 0.73 13.11 5.33
N LEU A 58 1.98 12.68 5.19
CA LEU A 58 2.71 12.73 3.93
C LEU A 58 2.26 11.64 2.95
N GLY A 59 2.04 10.43 3.44
CA GLY A 59 1.72 9.27 2.60
C GLY A 59 0.27 9.24 2.09
N ALA A 60 -0.70 9.68 2.89
CA ALA A 60 -2.10 9.62 2.52
C ALA A 60 -2.46 10.41 1.25
N PRO A 61 -1.99 11.66 1.04
CA PRO A 61 -2.23 12.40 -0.19
C PRO A 61 -1.67 11.73 -1.45
N VAL A 62 -0.55 10.99 -1.31
CA VAL A 62 0.08 10.27 -2.42
C VAL A 62 -0.89 9.28 -3.08
N LEU A 63 -1.78 8.66 -2.29
CA LEU A 63 -2.79 7.73 -2.81
C LEU A 63 -3.78 8.44 -3.75
N LEU A 64 -4.09 9.70 -3.49
CA LEU A 64 -5.09 10.49 -4.23
C LEU A 64 -4.50 11.15 -5.48
N VAL A 65 -3.25 11.61 -5.42
CA VAL A 65 -2.61 12.34 -6.53
C VAL A 65 -2.41 11.42 -7.75
N PRO A 66 -2.74 11.85 -8.98
CA PRO A 66 -2.43 11.10 -10.19
C PRO A 66 -0.91 11.09 -10.50
N GLY A 67 -0.47 10.12 -11.31
CA GLY A 67 0.87 10.18 -11.93
C GLY A 67 2.07 9.77 -11.08
N LEU A 68 1.89 9.21 -9.87
CA LEU A 68 2.98 8.80 -8.98
C LEU A 68 2.96 7.28 -8.70
N PRO A 69 3.06 6.40 -9.70
CA PRO A 69 2.84 4.96 -9.50
C PRO A 69 3.84 4.33 -8.52
N ARG A 70 5.13 4.65 -8.62
CA ARG A 70 6.16 4.12 -7.71
C ARG A 70 5.94 4.58 -6.27
N LEU A 71 5.65 5.87 -6.08
CA LEU A 71 5.45 6.43 -4.75
C LEU A 71 4.19 5.86 -4.08
N LYS A 72 3.16 5.51 -4.87
CA LYS A 72 1.98 4.80 -4.37
C LYS A 72 2.31 3.41 -3.84
N GLU A 73 3.19 2.64 -4.51
CA GLU A 73 3.63 1.34 -3.98
C GLU A 73 4.30 1.51 -2.61
N TRP A 74 5.15 2.53 -2.47
CA TRP A 74 5.81 2.84 -1.19
C TRP A 74 4.79 3.26 -0.12
N ALA A 75 3.79 4.08 -0.49
CA ALA A 75 2.73 4.48 0.43
C ALA A 75 1.89 3.27 0.90
N TYR A 76 1.50 2.37 0.00
CA TYR A 76 0.81 1.13 0.38
C TYR A 76 1.67 0.20 1.23
N ALA A 77 2.96 0.08 0.94
CA ALA A 77 3.88 -0.69 1.77
C ALA A 77 4.00 -0.09 3.18
N GLY A 78 4.14 1.24 3.28
CA GLY A 78 4.16 1.93 4.57
C GLY A 78 2.88 1.72 5.38
N ILE A 79 1.72 1.83 4.73
CA ILE A 79 0.41 1.54 5.34
C ILE A 79 0.33 0.10 5.82
N PHE A 80 0.80 -0.86 5.02
CA PHE A 80 0.82 -2.27 5.40
C PHE A 80 1.64 -2.50 6.67
N PHE A 81 2.86 -1.96 6.74
CA PHE A 81 3.71 -2.12 7.91
C PHE A 81 3.18 -1.37 9.14
N ASP A 82 2.63 -0.16 8.98
CA ASP A 82 2.02 0.59 10.07
C ASP A 82 0.84 -0.18 10.68
N LEU A 83 -0.08 -0.67 9.86
CA LEU A 83 -1.28 -1.36 10.33
C LEU A 83 -0.99 -2.75 10.89
N THR A 84 -0.10 -3.52 10.28
CA THR A 84 0.32 -4.83 10.83
C THR A 84 1.11 -4.66 12.13
N GLY A 85 1.97 -3.65 12.20
CA GLY A 85 2.70 -3.29 13.40
C GLY A 85 1.77 -2.88 14.54
N ALA A 86 0.75 -2.05 14.24
CA ALA A 86 -0.26 -1.64 15.23
C ALA A 86 -1.07 -2.85 15.74
N ALA A 87 -1.55 -3.73 14.84
CA ALA A 87 -2.28 -4.92 15.24
C ALA A 87 -1.43 -5.85 16.12
N ALA A 88 -0.17 -6.08 15.75
CA ALA A 88 0.76 -6.88 16.52
C ALA A 88 1.02 -6.26 17.90
N SER A 89 1.28 -4.94 17.96
CA SER A 89 1.53 -4.24 19.22
C SER A 89 0.35 -4.36 20.19
N HIS A 90 -0.87 -4.18 19.72
CA HIS A 90 -2.08 -4.38 20.55
C HIS A 90 -2.24 -5.84 21.00
N ALA A 91 -1.92 -6.82 20.12
CA ALA A 91 -2.00 -8.24 20.46
C ALA A 91 -0.98 -8.63 21.54
N PHE A 92 0.28 -8.18 21.39
CA PHE A 92 1.34 -8.45 22.37
C PHE A 92 1.10 -7.76 23.72
N SER A 93 0.42 -6.61 23.72
CA SER A 93 0.04 -5.89 24.94
C SER A 93 -1.18 -6.48 25.64
N GLY A 94 -1.83 -7.52 25.07
CA GLY A 94 -3.03 -8.11 25.65
C GLY A 94 -4.28 -7.22 25.58
N ASP A 95 -4.29 -6.27 24.66
CA ASP A 95 -5.41 -5.35 24.46
C ASP A 95 -6.68 -6.09 23.98
N PRO A 96 -7.88 -5.52 24.23
CA PRO A 96 -9.14 -6.10 23.75
C PRO A 96 -9.15 -6.30 22.24
N ALA A 97 -9.83 -7.36 21.78
CA ALA A 97 -9.92 -7.73 20.36
C ALA A 97 -10.35 -6.58 19.44
N ALA A 98 -11.17 -5.64 19.91
CA ALA A 98 -11.57 -4.46 19.16
C ALA A 98 -10.40 -3.57 18.75
N LYS A 99 -9.39 -3.42 19.61
CA LYS A 99 -8.18 -2.63 19.30
C LYS A 99 -7.28 -3.33 18.27
N ILE A 100 -7.26 -4.66 18.27
CA ILE A 100 -6.54 -5.46 17.28
C ILE A 100 -7.28 -5.44 15.94
N ALA A 101 -8.61 -5.56 15.98
CA ALA A 101 -9.43 -5.61 14.78
C ALA A 101 -9.43 -4.29 13.99
N THR A 102 -9.36 -3.14 14.65
CA THR A 102 -9.39 -1.82 13.99
C THR A 102 -8.29 -1.67 12.93
N PRO A 103 -6.99 -1.86 13.22
CA PRO A 103 -5.97 -1.79 12.18
C PRO A 103 -6.10 -2.90 11.13
N LEU A 104 -6.60 -4.09 11.47
CA LEU A 104 -6.83 -5.16 10.50
C LEU A 104 -7.94 -4.83 9.50
N VAL A 105 -9.02 -4.17 9.94
CA VAL A 105 -10.08 -3.68 9.04
C VAL A 105 -9.53 -2.63 8.08
N LEU A 106 -8.73 -1.68 8.56
CA LEU A 106 -8.06 -0.70 7.69
C LEU A 106 -7.07 -1.36 6.72
N LEU A 107 -6.37 -2.40 7.17
CA LEU A 107 -5.49 -3.19 6.31
C LEU A 107 -6.26 -3.87 5.18
N PHE A 108 -7.45 -4.40 5.47
CA PHE A 108 -8.31 -5.00 4.46
C PHE A 108 -8.79 -3.96 3.45
N ILE A 109 -9.17 -2.76 3.90
CA ILE A 109 -9.51 -1.63 3.02
C ILE A 109 -8.31 -1.21 2.16
N ALA A 110 -7.10 -1.19 2.73
CA ALA A 110 -5.88 -0.88 1.99
C ALA A 110 -5.59 -1.94 0.91
N ALA A 111 -5.73 -3.22 1.23
CA ALA A 111 -5.58 -4.31 0.27
C ALA A 111 -6.63 -4.24 -0.85
N ALA A 112 -7.88 -3.95 -0.53
CA ALA A 112 -8.95 -3.74 -1.51
C ALA A 112 -8.65 -2.53 -2.42
N SER A 113 -8.23 -1.41 -1.85
CA SER A 113 -7.82 -0.22 -2.59
C SER A 113 -6.67 -0.53 -3.55
N TRP A 114 -5.66 -1.24 -3.07
CA TRP A 114 -4.52 -1.65 -3.87
C TRP A 114 -4.93 -2.57 -5.03
N ALA A 115 -5.76 -3.60 -4.77
CA ALA A 115 -6.22 -4.57 -5.77
C ALA A 115 -7.15 -3.97 -6.83
N LEU A 116 -7.95 -2.96 -6.46
CA LEU A 116 -8.91 -2.29 -7.35
C LEU A 116 -8.27 -1.17 -8.18
N ARG A 117 -6.98 -0.88 -8.00
CA ARG A 117 -6.31 0.23 -8.71
C ARG A 117 -6.45 0.10 -10.24
N PRO A 118 -6.83 1.19 -10.92
CA PRO A 118 -6.79 1.24 -12.38
C PRO A 118 -5.34 1.13 -12.89
N PRO A 119 -5.10 0.53 -14.07
CA PRO A 119 -3.75 0.43 -14.65
C PRO A 119 -3.02 1.77 -14.77
N SER A 120 -3.74 2.86 -14.98
CA SER A 120 -3.17 4.22 -15.02
C SER A 120 -2.61 4.71 -13.68
N ARG A 121 -2.85 4.00 -12.59
CA ARG A 121 -2.38 4.29 -11.23
C ARG A 121 -1.51 3.19 -10.63
N ALA A 122 -1.36 2.07 -11.33
CA ALA A 122 -0.47 0.98 -10.97
C ALA A 122 0.91 1.19 -11.59
N TRP A 123 1.95 0.78 -10.87
CA TRP A 123 3.25 0.65 -11.49
C TRP A 123 3.28 -0.65 -12.29
N ILE A 124 3.27 -0.52 -13.60
CA ILE A 124 3.43 -1.63 -14.53
C ILE A 124 4.91 -1.58 -14.92
N LEU A 125 5.63 -2.68 -14.66
CA LEU A 125 6.94 -2.89 -15.28
C LEU A 125 6.69 -2.87 -16.78
N ASP A 126 7.21 -1.85 -17.43
CA ASP A 126 6.98 -1.62 -18.85
C ASP A 126 7.49 -2.85 -19.62
N SER A 127 6.57 -3.56 -20.28
CA SER A 127 6.89 -4.63 -21.19
C SER A 127 7.57 -4.13 -22.49
N THR A 128 7.97 -2.85 -22.50
CA THR A 128 8.69 -2.20 -23.58
C THR A 128 10.08 -2.81 -23.82
N VAL A 129 10.64 -3.55 -22.86
CA VAL A 129 11.90 -4.30 -23.13
C VAL A 129 11.69 -5.35 -24.23
N SER A 130 10.47 -5.88 -24.38
CA SER A 130 10.18 -6.86 -25.44
C SER A 130 10.00 -6.23 -26.82
N SER A 131 9.73 -4.92 -26.91
CA SER A 131 9.53 -4.22 -28.19
C SER A 131 10.82 -3.58 -28.73
N THR A 132 11.84 -3.44 -27.90
CA THR A 132 13.15 -2.89 -28.29
C THR A 132 14.19 -3.95 -28.67
N LEU A 133 13.85 -5.23 -28.53
CA LEU A 133 14.71 -6.28 -29.10
C LEU A 133 14.65 -6.19 -30.64
N PRO A 134 15.80 -6.09 -31.34
CA PRO A 134 15.85 -6.08 -32.78
C PRO A 134 15.11 -7.32 -33.32
N GLU A 135 14.40 -7.13 -34.41
CA GLU A 135 13.59 -8.19 -35.07
C GLU A 135 14.43 -9.44 -35.40
N SER A 136 15.74 -9.26 -35.58
CA SER A 136 16.73 -10.34 -35.73
C SER A 136 16.82 -11.30 -34.54
N THR A 137 16.45 -10.87 -33.34
CA THR A 137 16.44 -11.71 -32.12
C THR A 137 15.12 -12.44 -31.96
N ARG A 138 14.03 -11.96 -32.58
CA ARG A 138 12.73 -12.62 -32.60
C ARG A 138 12.65 -13.81 -33.58
N ALA A 139 13.51 -13.83 -34.59
CA ALA A 139 13.47 -14.78 -35.68
C ALA A 139 14.53 -15.89 -35.59
N LEU A 140 14.99 -16.24 -34.37
CA LEU A 140 15.77 -17.45 -34.20
C LEU A 140 14.82 -18.66 -34.41
N PRO A 141 14.97 -19.44 -35.51
CA PRO A 141 14.22 -20.65 -35.66
C PRO A 141 14.55 -21.61 -34.53
N PRO A 142 13.62 -22.49 -34.12
CA PRO A 142 13.92 -23.48 -33.11
C PRO A 142 15.13 -24.27 -33.60
N ARG A 143 16.18 -24.36 -32.76
CA ARG A 143 17.35 -25.19 -33.06
C ARG A 143 16.86 -26.60 -33.33
N GLY A 144 16.67 -26.84 -34.61
CA GLY A 144 16.27 -28.13 -35.16
C GLY A 144 17.28 -29.21 -34.81
N GLY A 145 16.76 -30.33 -34.47
CA GLY A 145 17.50 -31.50 -34.04
C GLY A 145 18.61 -31.91 -34.99
N VAL A 146 19.67 -32.33 -34.36
CA VAL A 146 20.73 -33.12 -34.99
C VAL A 146 20.09 -34.37 -35.61
N VAL A 147 19.96 -34.38 -36.92
CA VAL A 147 19.66 -35.61 -37.66
C VAL A 147 20.96 -36.42 -37.66
N ALA A 148 21.02 -37.41 -36.79
CA ALA A 148 22.04 -38.47 -36.89
C ALA A 148 21.71 -39.28 -38.13
N ASN A 149 22.51 -39.12 -39.20
CA ASN A 149 22.56 -40.09 -40.30
C ASN A 149 23.66 -41.08 -39.99
N ALA A 150 23.24 -42.34 -39.96
CA ALA A 150 24.07 -43.55 -39.92
C ALA A 150 24.93 -43.67 -41.17
#